data_7b794061aca6388f3927cbbfd1ca3319
#
_entry.id   7b794061aca6388f3927cbbfd1ca3319
#
_cell.length_a   1.000
_cell.length_b   1.000
_cell.length_c   1.000
_cell.angle_alpha   90.00
_cell.angle_beta   90.00
_cell.angle_gamma   90.00
#
_symmetry.space_group_name_H-M   'P 1'
#
loop_
_entity.id
_entity.type
_entity.pdbx_description
1 polymer ?
#
loop_
_entity_poly.entity_id
_entity_poly.type
_entity_poly.pdbx_seq_one_letter_code
_entity_poly.pdbx_strand_id
1 'polypeptide(L)'
;PAASLTVLELFRHGYARPTLLLWATFFVSLILLYFMVSWLPSLLQESGLTRNAANLATSMFLFAGTLGAMLLAWLADRLRSKVRLLAAILAGAALFTLLLGLNHDQPRWLLAFVFAAGFCIIGGQLTLNAFASNFYPAQVRATGTGWALGVGRFGSILGPLFGSLLLGMHISVENIFMLAAIPAGLAALLILQVRSPAAQAQRESAAALAVEES
;
A
#
# COMPACT_ATOMS: atom_id res chain seq x y z
N PRO A 1 20.22 -31.15 -5.42
CA PRO A 1 20.84 -29.90 -5.02
C PRO A 1 19.80 -28.80 -5.20
N ALA A 2 19.31 -28.27 -4.09
CA ALA A 2 18.43 -27.10 -4.15
C ALA A 2 19.24 -25.99 -4.82
N ALA A 3 18.86 -25.61 -6.04
CA ALA A 3 19.43 -24.48 -6.72
C ALA A 3 19.26 -23.28 -5.76
N SER A 4 20.36 -22.67 -5.37
CA SER A 4 20.35 -21.40 -4.66
C SER A 4 19.72 -20.39 -5.61
N LEU A 5 18.38 -20.25 -5.49
CA LEU A 5 17.60 -19.33 -6.30
C LEU A 5 18.02 -17.92 -5.88
N THR A 6 18.99 -17.41 -6.60
CA THR A 6 19.65 -16.14 -6.31
C THR A 6 18.69 -15.01 -6.66
N VAL A 7 18.73 -13.91 -5.90
CA VAL A 7 18.02 -12.65 -6.19
C VAL A 7 18.16 -12.21 -7.65
N LEU A 8 19.30 -12.55 -8.27
CA LEU A 8 19.58 -12.31 -9.70
C LEU A 8 18.55 -12.96 -10.65
N GLU A 9 17.91 -14.06 -10.26
CA GLU A 9 16.86 -14.66 -11.11
C GLU A 9 15.58 -13.83 -11.16
N LEU A 10 15.32 -13.02 -10.12
CA LEU A 10 14.21 -12.04 -10.13
C LEU A 10 14.41 -10.94 -11.18
N PHE A 11 15.65 -10.72 -11.62
CA PHE A 11 15.99 -9.71 -12.62
C PHE A 11 16.18 -10.28 -14.03
N ARG A 12 16.03 -11.60 -14.17
CA ARG A 12 16.06 -12.29 -15.47
C ARG A 12 14.63 -12.45 -16.03
N HIS A 13 14.51 -12.81 -17.27
CA HIS A 13 13.25 -13.14 -17.95
C HIS A 13 12.14 -12.07 -17.87
N GLY A 14 12.52 -10.76 -17.87
CA GLY A 14 11.54 -9.67 -17.88
C GLY A 14 10.91 -9.33 -16.52
N TYR A 15 11.30 -9.98 -15.41
CA TYR A 15 10.78 -9.69 -14.08
C TYR A 15 11.44 -8.49 -13.39
N ALA A 16 12.54 -7.93 -13.91
CA ALA A 16 13.29 -6.84 -13.27
C ALA A 16 12.41 -5.62 -12.98
N ARG A 17 11.81 -5.04 -13.99
CA ARG A 17 10.97 -3.85 -13.85
C ARG A 17 9.75 -4.06 -12.95
N PRO A 18 8.93 -5.13 -13.15
CA PRO A 18 7.81 -5.42 -12.25
C PRO A 18 8.23 -5.65 -10.81
N THR A 19 9.36 -6.31 -10.56
CA THR A 19 9.91 -6.56 -9.21
C THR A 19 10.28 -5.26 -8.52
N LEU A 20 11.02 -4.37 -9.20
CA LEU A 20 11.40 -3.07 -8.64
C LEU A 20 10.17 -2.19 -8.34
N LEU A 21 9.19 -2.18 -9.23
CA LEU A 21 7.93 -1.45 -9.02
C LEU A 21 7.15 -2.00 -7.81
N LEU A 22 7.10 -3.32 -7.67
CA LEU A 22 6.45 -3.97 -6.54
C LEU A 22 7.18 -3.65 -5.22
N TRP A 23 8.52 -3.74 -5.20
CA TRP A 23 9.32 -3.39 -4.03
C TRP A 23 9.17 -1.92 -3.64
N ALA A 24 9.19 -1.01 -4.62
CA ALA A 24 8.92 0.41 -4.38
C ALA A 24 7.50 0.64 -3.83
N THR A 25 6.49 -0.09 -4.35
CA THR A 25 5.12 -0.03 -3.82
C THR A 25 5.07 -0.48 -2.35
N PHE A 26 5.73 -1.59 -1.99
CA PHE A 26 5.84 -2.04 -0.60
C PHE A 26 6.52 -1.00 0.28
N PHE A 27 7.62 -0.44 -0.19
CA PHE A 27 8.39 0.55 0.55
C PHE A 27 7.55 1.78 0.90
N VAL A 28 6.91 2.40 -0.11
CA VAL A 28 6.15 3.63 0.12
C VAL A 28 4.82 3.38 0.85
N SER A 29 4.16 2.23 0.61
CA SER A 29 2.92 1.90 1.34
C SER A 29 3.18 1.63 2.82
N LEU A 30 4.32 1.02 3.17
CA LEU A 30 4.71 0.78 4.57
C LEU A 30 5.18 2.06 5.27
N ILE A 31 5.71 3.06 4.56
CA ILE A 31 5.95 4.39 5.14
C ILE A 31 4.63 4.95 5.68
N LEU A 32 3.58 5.00 4.86
CA LEU A 32 2.28 5.52 5.30
C LEU A 32 1.67 4.70 6.42
N LEU A 33 1.66 3.37 6.30
CA LEU A 33 1.05 2.49 7.30
C LEU A 33 1.69 2.71 8.68
N TYR A 34 3.01 2.65 8.77
CA TYR A 34 3.72 2.79 10.05
C TYR A 34 3.73 4.23 10.55
N PHE A 35 3.72 5.23 9.67
CA PHE A 35 3.46 6.61 10.04
C PHE A 35 2.10 6.73 10.74
N MET A 36 1.01 6.25 10.12
CA MET A 36 -0.33 6.33 10.67
C MET A 36 -0.45 5.58 12.00
N VAL A 37 0.05 4.35 12.08
CA VAL A 37 0.00 3.56 13.34
C VAL A 37 0.75 4.25 14.48
N SER A 38 1.86 4.92 14.20
CA SER A 38 2.68 5.57 15.23
C SER A 38 2.15 6.95 15.64
N TRP A 39 1.64 7.73 14.70
CA TRP A 39 1.36 9.15 14.95
C TRP A 39 -0.12 9.53 14.94
N LEU A 40 -1.01 8.66 14.44
CA LEU A 40 -2.44 8.94 14.41
C LEU A 40 -3.02 9.37 15.77
N PRO A 41 -2.72 8.69 16.91
CA PRO A 41 -3.26 9.11 18.20
C PRO A 41 -2.82 10.52 18.59
N SER A 42 -1.56 10.88 18.35
CA SER A 42 -1.01 12.20 18.69
C SER A 42 -1.60 13.29 17.79
N LEU A 43 -1.67 13.05 16.49
CA LEU A 43 -2.26 13.99 15.53
C LEU A 43 -3.74 14.24 15.81
N LEU A 44 -4.49 13.21 16.21
CA LEU A 44 -5.89 13.37 16.61
C LEU A 44 -6.05 14.19 17.90
N GLN A 45 -5.11 14.05 18.85
CA GLN A 45 -5.10 14.88 20.06
C GLN A 45 -4.76 16.34 19.73
N GLU A 46 -3.81 16.60 18.85
CA GLU A 46 -3.49 17.95 18.34
C GLU A 46 -4.66 18.56 17.56
N SER A 47 -5.50 17.74 16.93
CA SER A 47 -6.77 18.15 16.28
C SER A 47 -7.90 18.45 17.30
N GLY A 48 -7.62 18.43 18.61
CA GLY A 48 -8.57 18.78 19.66
C GLY A 48 -9.36 17.60 20.26
N LEU A 49 -9.08 16.35 19.87
CA LEU A 49 -9.71 15.19 20.50
C LEU A 49 -9.09 14.93 21.88
N THR A 50 -9.94 14.52 22.84
CA THR A 50 -9.42 13.99 24.11
C THR A 50 -8.60 12.72 23.86
N ARG A 51 -7.67 12.42 24.76
CA ARG A 51 -6.85 11.21 24.69
C ARG A 51 -7.68 9.93 24.50
N ASN A 52 -8.79 9.81 25.22
CA ASN A 52 -9.67 8.64 25.11
C ASN A 52 -10.34 8.55 23.73
N ALA A 53 -10.80 9.67 23.19
CA ALA A 53 -11.40 9.73 21.86
C ALA A 53 -10.38 9.42 20.75
N ALA A 54 -9.15 9.93 20.87
CA ALA A 54 -8.06 9.65 19.93
C ALA A 54 -7.66 8.17 19.96
N ASN A 55 -7.58 7.56 21.14
CA ASN A 55 -7.29 6.14 21.26
C ASN A 55 -8.43 5.26 20.69
N LEU A 56 -9.69 5.64 20.93
CA LEU A 56 -10.84 4.94 20.34
C LEU A 56 -10.82 5.06 18.80
N ALA A 57 -10.58 6.24 18.28
CA ALA A 57 -10.46 6.46 16.83
C ALA A 57 -9.32 5.61 16.21
N THR A 58 -8.19 5.50 16.91
CA THR A 58 -7.08 4.64 16.48
C THR A 58 -7.47 3.17 16.51
N SER A 59 -8.22 2.73 17.52
CA SER A 59 -8.77 1.37 17.57
C SER A 59 -9.74 1.12 16.42
N MET A 60 -10.56 2.10 16.05
CA MET A 60 -11.44 2.04 14.88
C MET A 60 -10.64 1.93 13.57
N PHE A 61 -9.52 2.65 13.45
CA PHE A 61 -8.59 2.54 12.31
C PHE A 61 -8.07 1.12 12.14
N LEU A 62 -7.60 0.48 13.23
CA LEU A 62 -7.09 -0.89 13.21
C LEU A 62 -8.20 -1.91 12.91
N PHE A 63 -9.37 -1.73 13.52
CA PHE A 63 -10.55 -2.58 13.27
C PHE A 63 -11.02 -2.49 11.82
N ALA A 64 -11.12 -1.27 11.28
CA ALA A 64 -11.46 -1.03 9.89
C ALA A 64 -10.46 -1.71 8.94
N GLY A 65 -9.17 -1.69 9.29
CA GLY A 65 -8.14 -2.39 8.55
C GLY A 65 -8.33 -3.90 8.49
N THR A 66 -8.74 -4.50 9.61
CA THR A 66 -9.05 -5.94 9.67
C THR A 66 -10.26 -6.28 8.79
N LEU A 67 -11.34 -5.48 8.86
CA LEU A 67 -12.49 -5.62 7.98
C LEU A 67 -12.11 -5.43 6.51
N GLY A 68 -11.28 -4.42 6.24
CA GLY A 68 -10.74 -4.15 4.91
C GLY A 68 -9.97 -5.34 4.36
N ALA A 69 -9.10 -5.96 5.16
CA ALA A 69 -8.35 -7.15 4.75
C ALA A 69 -9.28 -8.29 4.30
N MET A 70 -10.34 -8.56 5.06
CA MET A 70 -11.29 -9.63 4.72
C MET A 70 -12.09 -9.32 3.45
N LEU A 71 -12.67 -8.12 3.38
CA LEU A 71 -13.52 -7.72 2.26
C LEU A 71 -12.73 -7.53 0.97
N LEU A 72 -11.54 -6.94 1.05
CA LEU A 72 -10.69 -6.70 -0.12
C LEU A 72 -10.06 -7.99 -0.64
N ALA A 73 -9.72 -8.95 0.25
CA ALA A 73 -9.28 -10.28 -0.18
C ALA A 73 -10.39 -11.00 -0.95
N TRP A 74 -11.61 -11.02 -0.40
CA TRP A 74 -12.77 -11.58 -1.08
C TRP A 74 -13.06 -10.91 -2.43
N LEU A 75 -12.94 -9.58 -2.49
CA LEU A 75 -13.12 -8.81 -3.72
C LEU A 75 -12.01 -9.10 -4.74
N ALA A 76 -10.76 -9.26 -4.27
CA ALA A 76 -9.61 -9.59 -5.11
C ALA A 76 -9.75 -10.96 -5.80
N ASP A 77 -10.42 -11.91 -5.16
CA ASP A 77 -10.67 -13.24 -5.74
C ASP A 77 -11.76 -13.20 -6.84
N ARG A 78 -12.67 -12.23 -6.77
CA ARG A 78 -13.77 -12.08 -7.74
C ARG A 78 -13.41 -11.19 -8.93
N LEU A 79 -12.47 -10.28 -8.78
CA LEU A 79 -12.11 -9.33 -9.82
C LEU A 79 -11.03 -9.87 -10.76
N ARG A 80 -11.23 -9.66 -12.05
CA ARG A 80 -10.27 -10.03 -13.11
C ARG A 80 -8.92 -9.30 -13.00
N SER A 81 -8.90 -8.09 -12.46
CA SER A 81 -7.71 -7.25 -12.41
C SER A 81 -7.35 -6.87 -10.97
N LYS A 82 -6.51 -7.69 -10.34
CA LYS A 82 -5.98 -7.43 -8.99
C LYS A 82 -5.17 -6.13 -8.90
N VAL A 83 -4.45 -5.78 -9.98
CA VAL A 83 -3.66 -4.53 -10.05
C VAL A 83 -4.56 -3.29 -9.99
N ARG A 84 -5.69 -3.28 -10.73
CA ARG A 84 -6.63 -2.14 -10.69
C ARG A 84 -7.30 -2.01 -9.32
N LEU A 85 -7.65 -3.14 -8.71
CA LEU A 85 -8.19 -3.14 -7.35
C LEU A 85 -7.19 -2.55 -6.36
N LEU A 86 -5.94 -3.02 -6.36
CA LEU A 86 -4.89 -2.48 -5.49
C LEU A 86 -4.65 -0.99 -5.73
N ALA A 87 -4.61 -0.55 -6.98
CA ALA A 87 -4.47 0.86 -7.30
C ALA A 87 -5.63 1.71 -6.76
N ALA A 88 -6.87 1.22 -6.88
CA ALA A 88 -8.04 1.90 -6.33
C ALA A 88 -8.00 1.98 -4.80
N ILE A 89 -7.56 0.90 -4.13
CA ILE A 89 -7.41 0.86 -2.67
C ILE A 89 -6.33 1.85 -2.21
N LEU A 90 -5.16 1.86 -2.85
CA LEU A 90 -4.07 2.76 -2.53
C LEU A 90 -4.42 4.22 -2.84
N ALA A 91 -5.15 4.48 -3.93
CA ALA A 91 -5.70 5.80 -4.22
C ALA A 91 -6.74 6.22 -3.16
N GLY A 92 -7.58 5.30 -2.70
CA GLY A 92 -8.48 5.50 -1.56
C GLY A 92 -7.73 5.82 -0.28
N ALA A 93 -6.62 5.12 0.00
CA ALA A 93 -5.75 5.43 1.13
C ALA A 93 -5.21 6.87 1.06
N ALA A 94 -4.74 7.31 -0.11
CA ALA A 94 -4.29 8.68 -0.33
C ALA A 94 -5.42 9.70 -0.12
N LEU A 95 -6.58 9.43 -0.73
CA LEU A 95 -7.75 10.31 -0.64
C LEU A 95 -8.23 10.47 0.80
N PHE A 96 -8.43 9.37 1.54
CA PHE A 96 -8.93 9.45 2.91
C PHE A 96 -7.90 10.02 3.88
N THR A 97 -6.60 9.81 3.65
CA THR A 97 -5.54 10.48 4.42
C THR A 97 -5.54 11.99 4.14
N LEU A 98 -5.73 12.41 2.89
CA LEU A 98 -5.87 13.81 2.52
C LEU A 98 -7.12 14.44 3.16
N LEU A 99 -8.26 13.76 3.11
CA LEU A 99 -9.52 14.23 3.72
C LEU A 99 -9.41 14.33 5.25
N LEU A 100 -8.61 13.49 5.90
CA LEU A 100 -8.26 13.64 7.32
C LEU A 100 -7.58 14.97 7.60
N GLY A 101 -6.61 15.37 6.77
CA GLY A 101 -5.95 16.67 6.90
C GLY A 101 -6.91 17.82 6.73
N LEU A 102 -7.69 17.80 5.65
CA LEU A 102 -8.63 18.87 5.30
C LEU A 102 -9.80 19.05 6.30
N ASN A 103 -10.13 18.01 7.07
CA ASN A 103 -11.25 18.01 8.01
C ASN A 103 -10.82 17.66 9.44
N HIS A 104 -9.56 17.92 9.78
CA HIS A 104 -8.99 17.56 11.08
C HIS A 104 -9.67 18.24 12.27
N ASP A 105 -10.29 19.39 12.06
CA ASP A 105 -11.03 20.19 13.05
C ASP A 105 -12.53 19.83 13.18
N GLN A 106 -13.02 18.89 12.34
CA GLN A 106 -14.43 18.49 12.31
C GLN A 106 -14.63 17.06 12.86
N PRO A 107 -14.89 16.87 14.16
CA PRO A 107 -14.96 15.55 14.79
C PRO A 107 -15.95 14.59 14.12
N ARG A 108 -17.00 15.12 13.53
CA ARG A 108 -18.07 14.35 12.87
C ARG A 108 -17.56 13.56 11.67
N TRP A 109 -16.73 14.19 10.82
CA TRP A 109 -16.18 13.58 9.61
C TRP A 109 -14.87 12.84 9.89
N LEU A 110 -14.14 13.30 10.90
CA LEU A 110 -12.84 12.77 11.28
C LEU A 110 -12.90 11.26 11.53
N LEU A 111 -13.87 10.78 12.32
CA LEU A 111 -14.02 9.35 12.61
C LEU A 111 -14.35 8.53 11.36
N ALA A 112 -15.18 9.06 10.46
CA ALA A 112 -15.51 8.40 9.21
C ALA A 112 -14.27 8.26 8.30
N PHE A 113 -13.45 9.33 8.21
CA PHE A 113 -12.22 9.30 7.41
C PHE A 113 -11.13 8.44 8.05
N VAL A 114 -11.02 8.41 9.39
CA VAL A 114 -10.13 7.49 10.12
C VAL A 114 -10.49 6.04 9.80
N PHE A 115 -11.78 5.70 9.85
CA PHE A 115 -12.25 4.36 9.50
C PHE A 115 -11.92 4.00 8.05
N ALA A 116 -12.27 4.88 7.10
CA ALA A 116 -12.01 4.66 5.67
C ALA A 116 -10.53 4.59 5.34
N ALA A 117 -9.69 5.42 5.99
CA ALA A 117 -8.24 5.37 5.86
C ALA A 117 -7.68 4.03 6.38
N GLY A 118 -8.12 3.58 7.57
CA GLY A 118 -7.72 2.28 8.12
C GLY A 118 -8.09 1.12 7.21
N PHE A 119 -9.30 1.13 6.69
CA PHE A 119 -9.79 0.14 5.74
C PHE A 119 -8.90 0.05 4.49
N CYS A 120 -8.54 1.20 3.90
CA CYS A 120 -7.71 1.24 2.70
C CYS A 120 -6.22 0.97 3.00
N ILE A 121 -5.65 1.55 4.06
CA ILE A 121 -4.21 1.45 4.35
C ILE A 121 -3.86 0.04 4.81
N ILE A 122 -4.48 -0.47 5.88
CA ILE A 122 -4.16 -1.79 6.44
C ILE A 122 -4.72 -2.88 5.54
N GLY A 123 -5.98 -2.78 5.12
CA GLY A 123 -6.60 -3.73 4.20
C GLY A 123 -5.87 -3.80 2.86
N GLY A 124 -5.45 -2.65 2.34
CA GLY A 124 -4.63 -2.55 1.13
C GLY A 124 -3.26 -3.21 1.28
N GLN A 125 -2.59 -3.04 2.41
CA GLN A 125 -1.29 -3.67 2.68
C GLN A 125 -1.41 -5.20 2.70
N LEU A 126 -2.43 -5.75 3.36
CA LEU A 126 -2.65 -7.19 3.41
C LEU A 126 -3.03 -7.75 2.03
N THR A 127 -3.82 -7.01 1.25
CA THR A 127 -4.11 -7.36 -0.16
C THR A 127 -2.87 -7.29 -1.03
N LEU A 128 -1.97 -6.32 -0.81
CA LEU A 128 -0.69 -6.22 -1.50
C LEU A 128 0.23 -7.40 -1.17
N ASN A 129 0.26 -7.84 0.09
CA ASN A 129 1.01 -9.04 0.51
C ASN A 129 0.50 -10.30 -0.22
N ALA A 130 -0.82 -10.49 -0.29
CA ALA A 130 -1.44 -11.59 -1.02
C ALA A 130 -1.18 -11.49 -2.53
N PHE A 131 -1.17 -10.28 -3.10
CA PHE A 131 -0.81 -10.07 -4.50
C PHE A 131 0.64 -10.48 -4.77
N ALA A 132 1.60 -10.05 -3.95
CA ALA A 132 3.01 -10.35 -4.11
C ALA A 132 3.28 -11.87 -4.07
N SER A 133 2.64 -12.60 -3.15
CA SER A 133 2.78 -14.05 -3.05
C SER A 133 2.20 -14.81 -4.25
N ASN A 134 1.32 -14.21 -5.03
CA ASN A 134 0.78 -14.79 -6.26
C ASN A 134 1.41 -14.24 -7.54
N PHE A 135 2.24 -13.21 -7.42
CA PHE A 135 2.85 -12.53 -8.57
C PHE A 135 4.01 -13.32 -9.18
N TYR A 136 4.82 -13.96 -8.33
CA TYR A 136 6.00 -14.69 -8.75
C TYR A 136 5.70 -16.17 -9.06
N PRO A 137 6.38 -16.77 -10.05
CA PRO A 137 6.37 -18.23 -10.27
C PRO A 137 6.81 -18.99 -9.01
N ALA A 138 6.36 -20.24 -8.88
CA ALA A 138 6.60 -21.05 -7.68
C ALA A 138 8.09 -21.15 -7.29
N GLN A 139 8.99 -21.19 -8.29
CA GLN A 139 10.43 -21.36 -8.09
C GLN A 139 11.10 -20.17 -7.39
N VAL A 140 10.65 -18.94 -7.65
CA VAL A 140 11.23 -17.70 -7.11
C VAL A 140 10.29 -16.95 -6.15
N ARG A 141 9.09 -17.50 -5.88
CA ARG A 141 8.06 -16.87 -5.07
C ARG A 141 8.53 -16.48 -3.68
N ALA A 142 9.15 -17.41 -2.96
CA ALA A 142 9.65 -17.16 -1.61
C ALA A 142 10.70 -16.05 -1.59
N THR A 143 11.63 -16.07 -2.55
CA THR A 143 12.66 -15.04 -2.69
C THR A 143 12.06 -13.69 -3.06
N GLY A 144 11.19 -13.63 -4.07
CA GLY A 144 10.58 -12.39 -4.53
C GLY A 144 9.71 -11.72 -3.47
N THR A 145 8.86 -12.51 -2.79
CA THR A 145 8.00 -12.00 -1.71
C THR A 145 8.83 -11.61 -0.48
N GLY A 146 9.83 -12.42 -0.12
CA GLY A 146 10.72 -12.11 1.00
C GLY A 146 11.47 -10.80 0.81
N TRP A 147 12.00 -10.54 -0.39
CA TRP A 147 12.66 -9.28 -0.71
C TRP A 147 11.71 -8.09 -0.76
N ALA A 148 10.49 -8.27 -1.31
CA ALA A 148 9.47 -7.21 -1.28
C ALA A 148 9.15 -6.78 0.16
N LEU A 149 8.95 -7.74 1.06
CA LEU A 149 8.75 -7.48 2.49
C LEU A 149 10.01 -6.89 3.15
N GLY A 150 11.20 -7.38 2.81
CA GLY A 150 12.48 -6.87 3.33
C GLY A 150 12.69 -5.40 2.96
N VAL A 151 12.54 -5.05 1.69
CA VAL A 151 12.62 -3.64 1.23
C VAL A 151 11.54 -2.79 1.91
N GLY A 152 10.33 -3.32 2.04
CA GLY A 152 9.24 -2.65 2.74
C GLY A 152 9.57 -2.32 4.21
N ARG A 153 10.36 -3.16 4.90
CA ARG A 153 10.79 -2.90 6.29
C ARG A 153 11.58 -1.59 6.44
N PHE A 154 12.34 -1.19 5.45
CA PHE A 154 12.98 0.13 5.49
C PHE A 154 11.93 1.25 5.49
N GLY A 155 10.83 1.09 4.73
CA GLY A 155 9.70 2.02 4.79
C GLY A 155 9.06 2.08 6.18
N SER A 156 8.94 0.93 6.87
CA SER A 156 8.38 0.87 8.23
C SER A 156 9.23 1.60 9.29
N ILE A 157 10.53 1.73 9.05
CA ILE A 157 11.44 2.51 9.92
C ILE A 157 11.31 4.00 9.59
N LEU A 158 11.26 4.34 8.30
CA LEU A 158 11.17 5.74 7.87
C LEU A 158 9.85 6.40 8.22
N GLY A 159 8.73 5.65 8.24
CA GLY A 159 7.41 6.20 8.57
C GLY A 159 7.38 6.94 9.92
N PRO A 160 7.71 6.30 11.04
CA PRO A 160 7.79 6.96 12.35
C PRO A 160 8.82 8.10 12.40
N LEU A 161 9.96 7.95 11.71
CA LEU A 161 11.00 8.99 11.65
C LEU A 161 10.48 10.25 10.95
N PHE A 162 9.79 10.11 9.81
CA PHE A 162 9.18 11.26 9.14
C PHE A 162 8.18 11.98 10.03
N GLY A 163 7.35 11.25 10.78
CA GLY A 163 6.41 11.85 11.69
C GLY A 163 7.10 12.67 12.80
N SER A 164 8.17 12.12 13.41
CA SER A 164 8.90 12.84 14.44
C SER A 164 9.58 14.11 13.90
N LEU A 165 10.10 14.05 12.67
CA LEU A 165 10.72 15.19 12.01
C LEU A 165 9.70 16.29 11.71
N LEU A 166 8.54 15.92 11.14
CA LEU A 166 7.48 16.88 10.78
C LEU A 166 6.90 17.58 12.01
N LEU A 167 6.68 16.83 13.09
CA LEU A 167 6.21 17.40 14.36
C LEU A 167 7.30 18.29 15.02
N GLY A 168 8.56 17.87 14.96
CA GLY A 168 9.68 18.69 15.45
C GLY A 168 9.86 20.01 14.69
N MET A 169 9.44 20.07 13.45
CA MET A 169 9.41 21.29 12.62
C MET A 169 8.16 22.16 12.85
N HIS A 170 7.31 21.82 13.79
CA HIS A 170 6.05 22.51 14.09
C HIS A 170 5.11 22.68 12.87
N ILE A 171 5.10 21.68 11.98
CA ILE A 171 4.22 21.65 10.83
C ILE A 171 2.78 21.40 11.32
N SER A 172 1.81 22.09 10.76
CA SER A 172 0.39 21.94 11.13
C SER A 172 -0.10 20.51 10.84
N VAL A 173 -1.05 20.01 11.65
CA VAL A 173 -1.65 18.68 11.50
C VAL A 173 -2.22 18.46 10.10
N GLU A 174 -2.86 19.49 9.54
CA GLU A 174 -3.35 19.48 8.17
C GLU A 174 -2.25 19.12 7.15
N ASN A 175 -1.14 19.85 7.20
CA ASN A 175 -0.02 19.64 6.29
C ASN A 175 0.68 18.30 6.51
N ILE A 176 0.71 17.80 7.75
CA ILE A 176 1.27 16.49 8.07
C ILE A 176 0.45 15.38 7.38
N PHE A 177 -0.88 15.42 7.45
CA PHE A 177 -1.73 14.46 6.75
C PHE A 177 -1.64 14.61 5.23
N MET A 178 -1.56 15.84 4.70
CA MET A 178 -1.35 16.08 3.26
C MET A 178 -0.04 15.45 2.77
N LEU A 179 1.05 15.65 3.49
CA LEU A 179 2.36 15.04 3.18
C LEU A 179 2.30 13.52 3.31
N ALA A 180 1.59 12.99 4.32
CA ALA A 180 1.42 11.56 4.51
C ALA A 180 0.58 10.90 3.39
N ALA A 181 -0.27 11.64 2.68
CA ALA A 181 -1.03 11.12 1.54
C ALA A 181 -0.14 10.87 0.30
N ILE A 182 1.00 11.56 0.17
CA ILE A 182 1.91 11.45 -0.99
C ILE A 182 2.42 10.02 -1.20
N PRO A 183 2.95 9.30 -0.19
CA PRO A 183 3.37 7.92 -0.34
C PRO A 183 2.26 7.00 -0.87
N ALA A 184 1.01 7.16 -0.41
CA ALA A 184 -0.09 6.33 -0.89
C ALA A 184 -0.44 6.61 -2.35
N GLY A 185 -0.48 7.89 -2.75
CA GLY A 185 -0.68 8.27 -4.15
C GLY A 185 0.43 7.73 -5.05
N LEU A 186 1.67 7.80 -4.61
CA LEU A 186 2.82 7.22 -5.31
C LEU A 186 2.70 5.71 -5.41
N ALA A 187 2.30 5.01 -4.33
CA ALA A 187 2.07 3.57 -4.34
C ALA A 187 0.98 3.17 -5.36
N ALA A 188 -0.10 3.95 -5.46
CA ALA A 188 -1.16 3.72 -6.45
C ALA A 188 -0.66 3.86 -7.89
N LEU A 189 0.20 4.82 -8.17
CA LEU A 189 0.81 5.02 -9.47
C LEU A 189 1.83 3.91 -9.82
N LEU A 190 2.63 3.49 -8.85
CA LEU A 190 3.62 2.43 -9.02
C LEU A 190 2.95 1.08 -9.32
N ILE A 191 1.92 0.70 -8.56
CA ILE A 191 1.25 -0.59 -8.74
C ILE A 191 0.54 -0.68 -10.10
N LEU A 192 0.02 0.42 -10.65
CA LEU A 192 -0.58 0.45 -11.99
C LEU A 192 0.42 0.09 -13.10
N GLN A 193 1.69 0.32 -12.88
CA GLN A 193 2.75 0.01 -13.83
C GLN A 193 3.24 -1.44 -13.71
N VAL A 194 2.86 -2.16 -12.64
CA VAL A 194 3.21 -3.56 -12.45
C VAL A 194 2.44 -4.43 -13.44
N ARG A 195 3.16 -5.02 -14.40
CA ARG A 195 2.60 -5.94 -15.38
C ARG A 195 3.19 -7.33 -15.15
N SER A 196 2.35 -8.36 -15.07
CA SER A 196 2.82 -9.74 -15.00
C SER A 196 3.47 -10.13 -16.34
N PRO A 197 4.70 -10.65 -16.36
CA PRO A 197 5.34 -11.16 -17.57
C PRO A 197 4.52 -12.24 -18.27
N ALA A 198 3.81 -13.08 -17.52
CA ALA A 198 2.89 -14.06 -18.08
C ALA A 198 1.74 -13.43 -18.88
N ALA A 199 1.19 -12.32 -18.40
CA ALA A 199 0.15 -11.57 -19.12
C ALA A 199 0.72 -10.82 -20.35
N GLN A 200 1.99 -10.46 -20.32
CA GLN A 200 2.67 -9.88 -21.48
C GLN A 200 2.90 -10.93 -22.57
N ALA A 201 3.45 -12.10 -22.21
CA ALA A 201 3.68 -13.20 -23.13
C ALA A 201 2.39 -13.69 -23.80
N GLN A 202 1.28 -13.75 -23.06
CA GLN A 202 -0.03 -14.07 -23.64
C GLN A 202 -0.53 -13.04 -24.65
N ARG A 203 -0.28 -11.75 -24.41
CA ARG A 203 -0.66 -10.68 -25.33
C ARG A 203 0.20 -10.67 -26.60
N GLU A 204 1.50 -10.91 -26.45
CA GLU A 204 2.43 -11.03 -27.57
C GLU A 204 2.08 -12.22 -28.44
N SER A 205 1.76 -13.36 -27.84
CA SER A 205 1.31 -14.56 -28.55
C SER A 205 -0.03 -14.33 -29.27
N ALA A 206 -0.99 -13.68 -28.62
CA ALA A 206 -2.27 -13.35 -29.23
C ALA A 206 -2.14 -12.34 -30.38
N ALA A 207 -1.25 -11.35 -30.23
CA ALA A 207 -0.96 -10.39 -31.28
C ALA A 207 -0.25 -11.04 -32.49
N ALA A 208 0.67 -11.97 -32.25
CA ALA A 208 1.33 -12.72 -33.32
C ALA A 208 0.34 -13.57 -34.13
N LEU A 209 -0.58 -14.26 -33.47
CA LEU A 209 -1.64 -15.05 -34.12
C LEU A 209 -2.58 -14.18 -34.95
N ALA A 210 -2.94 -12.98 -34.46
CA ALA A 210 -3.81 -12.05 -35.20
C ALA A 210 -3.14 -11.47 -36.46
N VAL A 211 -1.80 -11.42 -36.50
CA VAL A 211 -1.04 -11.00 -37.68
C VAL A 211 -0.93 -12.13 -38.71
N GLU A 212 -0.88 -13.40 -38.26
CA GLU A 212 -0.87 -14.56 -39.18
C GLU A 212 -2.24 -14.81 -39.85
N GLU A 213 -3.34 -14.35 -39.24
CA GLU A 213 -4.70 -14.51 -39.79
C GLU A 213 -5.13 -13.35 -40.71
N SER A 214 -4.31 -12.29 -40.86
CA SER A 214 -4.60 -11.11 -41.69
C SER A 214 -3.83 -11.14 -43.02
#